data_38fec1226df8df09839cfee401e3d371
#
_entry.id   38fec1226df8df09839cfee401e3d371
#
_cell.length_a   1.000
_cell.length_b   1.000
_cell.length_c   1.000
_cell.angle_alpha   90.00
_cell.angle_beta   90.00
_cell.angle_gamma   90.00
#
_symmetry.space_group_name_H-M   'P 1'
#
loop_
_entity.id
_entity.type
_entity.pdbx_description
1 polymer ?
#
loop_
_entity_poly.entity_id
_entity_poly.type
_entity_poly.pdbx_seq_one_letter_code
_entity_poly.pdbx_strand_id
1 'polypeptide(L)'
;MKKSVTAVCLIVAILLLCSCEPLFTTYGEIVHDAVKEHYSSYEILSLIRIEKNGKPTLYNLCVVDDSQNGIDVLWMSSSKNGTDDYKMESSIIADNIELNKEHSITNKKQDLTVEYLVCEKKDIPDSVLQKEKIKFDGKVLYFCIINIDSQTN
;
A
#
# COMPACT_ATOMS: atom_id res chain seq x y z
N MET A 1 2.02 -11.89 -56.83
CA MET A 1 1.34 -10.87 -56.00
C MET A 1 0.56 -11.43 -54.76
N LYS A 2 0.08 -12.69 -54.73
CA LYS A 2 -0.65 -13.26 -53.58
C LYS A 2 0.20 -13.46 -52.29
N LYS A 3 1.52 -13.75 -52.42
CA LYS A 3 2.40 -14.01 -51.26
C LYS A 3 2.72 -12.76 -50.43
N SER A 4 2.70 -11.56 -51.03
CA SER A 4 3.03 -10.31 -50.34
C SER A 4 1.89 -9.83 -49.45
N VAL A 5 0.64 -10.05 -49.82
CA VAL A 5 -0.55 -9.65 -49.04
C VAL A 5 -0.68 -10.47 -47.76
N THR A 6 -0.37 -11.78 -47.84
CA THR A 6 -0.42 -12.68 -46.69
C THR A 6 0.63 -12.30 -45.62
N ALA A 7 1.83 -11.89 -46.02
CA ALA A 7 2.88 -11.46 -45.10
C ALA A 7 2.53 -10.14 -44.41
N VAL A 8 1.93 -9.18 -45.11
CA VAL A 8 1.48 -7.91 -44.51
C VAL A 8 0.34 -8.13 -43.52
N CYS A 9 -0.63 -8.98 -43.82
CA CYS A 9 -1.72 -9.31 -42.89
C CYS A 9 -1.21 -10.01 -41.62
N LEU A 10 -0.18 -10.87 -41.73
CA LEU A 10 0.41 -11.56 -40.60
C LEU A 10 1.15 -10.58 -39.65
N ILE A 11 1.89 -9.61 -40.21
CA ILE A 11 2.60 -8.59 -39.44
C ILE A 11 1.62 -7.67 -38.71
N VAL A 12 0.52 -7.26 -39.37
CA VAL A 12 -0.52 -6.44 -38.75
C VAL A 12 -1.23 -7.20 -37.62
N ALA A 13 -1.50 -8.50 -37.81
CA ALA A 13 -2.09 -9.33 -36.76
C ALA A 13 -1.16 -9.49 -35.53
N ILE A 14 0.16 -9.64 -35.77
CA ILE A 14 1.14 -9.72 -34.69
C ILE A 14 1.24 -8.37 -33.94
N LEU A 15 1.23 -7.24 -34.66
CA LEU A 15 1.25 -5.91 -34.03
C LEU A 15 -0.03 -5.63 -33.23
N LEU A 16 -1.19 -6.12 -33.66
CA LEU A 16 -2.45 -6.00 -32.91
C LEU A 16 -2.48 -6.92 -31.67
N LEU A 17 -1.77 -8.05 -31.70
CA LEU A 17 -1.64 -8.96 -30.55
C LEU A 17 -0.60 -8.45 -29.53
N CYS A 18 0.41 -7.70 -29.97
CA CYS A 18 1.40 -7.08 -29.07
C CYS A 18 0.90 -5.80 -28.39
N SER A 19 -0.21 -5.22 -28.83
CA SER A 19 -0.80 -4.03 -28.22
C SER A 19 -1.84 -4.33 -27.13
N CYS A 20 -2.08 -5.60 -26.82
CA CYS A 20 -2.78 -5.96 -25.60
C CYS A 20 -1.79 -5.85 -24.43
N GLU A 21 -1.55 -4.64 -23.91
CA GLU A 21 -1.14 -4.48 -22.54
C GLU A 21 -2.17 -5.21 -21.68
N PRO A 22 -1.73 -6.02 -20.69
CA PRO A 22 -2.69 -6.70 -19.83
C PRO A 22 -3.55 -5.63 -19.16
N LEU A 23 -4.83 -5.60 -19.50
CA LEU A 23 -5.85 -4.70 -18.94
C LEU A 23 -6.08 -4.91 -17.44
N PHE A 24 -5.31 -5.79 -16.81
CA PHE A 24 -5.39 -6.09 -15.39
C PHE A 24 -4.11 -5.59 -14.70
N THR A 25 -4.15 -4.36 -14.25
CA THR A 25 -3.18 -3.87 -13.26
C THR A 25 -3.33 -4.71 -12.01
N THR A 26 -2.27 -5.39 -11.60
CA THR A 26 -2.30 -6.17 -10.35
C THR A 26 -2.46 -5.23 -9.16
N TYR A 27 -3.05 -5.72 -8.06
CA TYR A 27 -3.18 -4.94 -6.84
C TYR A 27 -1.82 -4.36 -6.39
N GLY A 28 -0.73 -5.12 -6.55
CA GLY A 28 0.62 -4.66 -6.26
C GLY A 28 1.06 -3.47 -7.10
N GLU A 29 0.77 -3.46 -8.40
CA GLU A 29 1.08 -2.33 -9.29
C GLU A 29 0.33 -1.07 -8.89
N ILE A 30 -0.94 -1.18 -8.52
CA ILE A 30 -1.75 -0.04 -8.04
C ILE A 30 -1.14 0.56 -6.76
N VAL A 31 -0.67 -0.28 -5.84
CA VAL A 31 0.00 0.18 -4.61
C VAL A 31 1.32 0.87 -4.95
N HIS A 32 2.15 0.26 -5.80
CA HIS A 32 3.41 0.87 -6.25
C HIS A 32 3.19 2.19 -6.95
N ASP A 33 2.18 2.31 -7.81
CA ASP A 33 1.84 3.55 -8.50
C ASP A 33 1.46 4.66 -7.52
N ALA A 34 0.71 4.33 -6.48
CA ALA A 34 0.34 5.30 -5.45
C ALA A 34 1.54 5.72 -4.57
N VAL A 35 2.47 4.81 -4.28
CA VAL A 35 3.66 5.11 -3.46
C VAL A 35 4.68 5.94 -4.24
N LYS A 36 4.92 5.64 -5.52
CA LYS A 36 5.89 6.36 -6.35
C LYS A 36 5.55 7.84 -6.58
N GLU A 37 4.31 8.26 -6.32
CA GLU A 37 3.94 9.69 -6.36
C GLU A 37 4.65 10.48 -5.24
N HIS A 38 5.09 9.82 -4.18
CA HIS A 38 5.71 10.45 -3.00
C HIS A 38 7.23 10.26 -2.93
N TYR A 39 7.76 9.18 -3.52
CA TYR A 39 9.15 8.79 -3.34
C TYR A 39 9.85 8.51 -4.68
N SER A 40 11.09 8.95 -4.79
CA SER A 40 11.96 8.62 -5.94
C SER A 40 12.68 7.28 -5.78
N SER A 41 12.90 6.84 -4.54
CA SER A 41 13.51 5.56 -4.18
C SER A 41 12.87 5.05 -2.89
N TYR A 42 12.33 3.84 -2.92
CA TYR A 42 11.61 3.27 -1.78
C TYR A 42 11.54 1.75 -1.86
N GLU A 43 11.28 1.12 -0.72
CA GLU A 43 10.85 -0.28 -0.62
C GLU A 43 9.55 -0.35 0.17
N ILE A 44 8.55 -1.08 -0.34
CA ILE A 44 7.33 -1.36 0.41
C ILE A 44 7.61 -2.50 1.38
N LEU A 45 7.64 -2.19 2.67
CA LEU A 45 7.90 -3.15 3.74
C LEU A 45 6.66 -3.97 4.11
N SER A 46 5.49 -3.34 4.08
CA SER A 46 4.21 -4.01 4.34
C SER A 46 3.02 -3.15 3.87
N LEU A 47 1.91 -3.83 3.57
CA LEU A 47 0.62 -3.22 3.34
C LEU A 47 -0.41 -3.84 4.29
N ILE A 48 -0.84 -3.08 5.27
CA ILE A 48 -1.65 -3.53 6.38
C ILE A 48 -3.08 -3.03 6.20
N ARG A 49 -4.01 -3.95 5.97
CA ARG A 49 -5.43 -3.61 5.91
C ARG A 49 -5.96 -3.33 7.31
N ILE A 50 -6.59 -2.17 7.48
CA ILE A 50 -7.18 -1.81 8.76
C ILE A 50 -8.48 -2.60 8.95
N GLU A 51 -8.58 -3.33 10.07
CA GLU A 51 -9.78 -4.06 10.48
C GLU A 51 -10.45 -3.36 11.65
N LYS A 52 -11.75 -3.11 11.52
CA LYS A 52 -12.57 -2.53 12.59
C LYS A 52 -13.61 -3.54 13.02
N ASN A 53 -13.65 -3.88 14.32
CA ASN A 53 -14.55 -4.89 14.87
C ASN A 53 -14.47 -6.24 14.14
N GLY A 54 -13.25 -6.67 13.76
CA GLY A 54 -13.01 -7.91 13.00
C GLY A 54 -13.50 -7.89 11.56
N LYS A 55 -13.83 -6.71 11.01
CA LYS A 55 -14.21 -6.54 9.61
C LYS A 55 -13.20 -5.69 8.88
N PRO A 56 -12.76 -6.12 7.69
CA PRO A 56 -11.84 -5.34 6.87
C PRO A 56 -12.50 -4.03 6.42
N THR A 57 -11.74 -2.94 6.48
CA THR A 57 -12.14 -1.63 5.95
C THR A 57 -11.63 -1.44 4.53
N LEU A 58 -11.94 -0.31 3.90
CA LEU A 58 -11.38 0.13 2.62
C LEU A 58 -10.02 0.84 2.77
N TYR A 59 -9.49 0.89 4.00
CA TYR A 59 -8.28 1.63 4.33
C TYR A 59 -7.13 0.68 4.62
N ASN A 60 -5.94 1.10 4.22
CA ASN A 60 -4.69 0.40 4.45
C ASN A 60 -3.64 1.39 4.97
N LEU A 61 -2.71 0.88 5.75
CA LEU A 61 -1.45 1.54 6.06
C LEU A 61 -0.35 0.88 5.25
N CYS A 62 0.32 1.65 4.41
CA CYS A 62 1.49 1.20 3.68
C CYS A 62 2.73 1.63 4.45
N VAL A 63 3.52 0.68 4.90
CA VAL A 63 4.80 0.92 5.57
C VAL A 63 5.88 0.88 4.50
N VAL A 64 6.63 1.96 4.41
CA VAL A 64 7.63 2.18 3.34
C VAL A 64 8.99 2.46 3.98
N ASP A 65 10.04 1.86 3.43
CA ASP A 65 11.40 2.32 3.61
C ASP A 65 11.65 3.45 2.60
N ASP A 66 11.72 4.69 3.08
CA ASP A 66 12.29 5.77 2.31
C ASP A 66 13.80 5.68 2.42
N SER A 67 14.47 5.28 1.35
CA SER A 67 15.92 5.03 1.30
C SER A 67 16.80 6.19 1.80
N GLN A 68 16.21 7.34 2.07
CA GLN A 68 16.90 8.55 2.55
C GLN A 68 16.60 8.86 4.01
N ASN A 69 15.38 8.60 4.50
CA ASN A 69 14.88 9.13 5.75
C ASN A 69 14.44 8.05 6.77
N GLY A 70 14.30 6.79 6.37
CA GLY A 70 13.90 5.72 7.27
C GLY A 70 12.50 5.17 7.00
N ILE A 71 11.77 4.76 8.03
CA ILE A 71 10.44 4.18 7.88
C ILE A 71 9.39 5.28 7.85
N ASP A 72 8.60 5.27 6.78
CA ASP A 72 7.42 6.13 6.62
C ASP A 72 6.14 5.31 6.62
N VAL A 73 5.03 5.94 6.96
CA VAL A 73 3.71 5.33 6.89
C VAL A 73 2.78 6.19 6.04
N LEU A 74 2.20 5.57 5.03
CA LEU A 74 1.21 6.18 4.16
C LEU A 74 -0.18 5.65 4.47
N TRP A 75 -1.15 6.56 4.51
CA TRP A 75 -2.55 6.21 4.48
C TRP A 75 -2.98 5.94 3.05
N MET A 76 -3.58 4.79 2.82
CA MET A 76 -4.09 4.42 1.51
C MET A 76 -5.60 4.16 1.59
N SER A 77 -6.34 4.73 0.65
CA SER A 77 -7.76 4.48 0.48
C SER A 77 -8.03 3.93 -0.91
N SER A 78 -8.78 2.83 -0.98
CA SER A 78 -9.25 2.29 -2.25
C SER A 78 -10.61 2.89 -2.58
N SER A 79 -10.77 3.45 -3.78
CA SER A 79 -12.06 3.85 -4.32
C SER A 79 -12.39 2.98 -5.53
N LYS A 80 -13.67 2.61 -5.66
CA LYS A 80 -14.18 1.89 -6.84
C LYS A 80 -14.85 2.91 -7.75
N ASN A 81 -14.22 3.21 -8.88
CA ASN A 81 -14.86 3.99 -9.94
C ASN A 81 -15.75 3.05 -10.77
N GLY A 82 -17.03 3.00 -10.44
CA GLY A 82 -18.17 2.49 -11.24
C GLY A 82 -18.08 1.17 -12.01
N THR A 83 -17.00 0.85 -12.65
CA THR A 83 -16.75 -0.35 -13.44
C THR A 83 -15.32 -0.79 -13.23
N ASP A 84 -15.12 -1.87 -12.51
CA ASP A 84 -13.91 -2.70 -12.31
C ASP A 84 -12.53 -2.03 -12.08
N ASP A 85 -12.40 -0.71 -12.26
CA ASP A 85 -11.17 0.03 -12.03
C ASP A 85 -11.03 0.42 -10.56
N TYR A 86 -10.10 -0.22 -9.86
CA TYR A 86 -9.68 0.20 -8.53
C TYR A 86 -8.66 1.33 -8.66
N LYS A 87 -8.96 2.46 -8.06
CA LYS A 87 -7.99 3.54 -7.85
C LYS A 87 -7.58 3.54 -6.38
N MET A 88 -6.29 3.63 -6.13
CA MET A 88 -5.76 3.82 -4.79
C MET A 88 -5.20 5.24 -4.70
N GLU A 89 -5.64 5.96 -3.68
CA GLU A 89 -5.11 7.26 -3.32
C GLU A 89 -4.26 7.10 -2.07
N SER A 90 -3.09 7.72 -2.05
CA SER A 90 -2.17 7.70 -0.92
C SER A 90 -1.86 9.10 -0.43
N SER A 91 -1.52 9.19 0.85
CA SER A 91 -0.97 10.39 1.48
C SER A 91 0.04 9.99 2.54
N ILE A 92 1.16 10.70 2.61
CA ILE A 92 2.10 10.53 3.73
C ILE A 92 1.41 11.04 4.99
N ILE A 93 1.39 10.22 6.03
CA ILE A 93 0.78 10.55 7.31
C ILE A 93 1.77 10.61 8.45
N ALA A 94 2.89 9.91 8.30
CA ALA A 94 4.00 9.97 9.24
C ALA A 94 5.29 9.63 8.48
N ASP A 95 6.28 10.47 8.64
CA ASP A 95 7.61 10.36 8.10
C ASP A 95 8.62 10.08 9.22
N ASN A 96 9.65 9.32 8.90
CA ASN A 96 10.76 9.00 9.80
C ASN A 96 10.30 8.45 11.17
N ILE A 97 9.59 7.33 11.15
CA ILE A 97 9.01 6.70 12.34
C ILE A 97 10.09 6.33 13.36
N GLU A 98 9.95 6.84 14.57
CA GLU A 98 10.80 6.46 15.69
C GLU A 98 10.43 5.07 16.22
N LEU A 99 11.43 4.17 16.33
CA LEU A 99 11.24 2.84 16.88
C LEU A 99 10.85 2.89 18.37
N ASN A 100 10.02 1.96 18.79
CA ASN A 100 9.52 1.80 20.16
C ASN A 100 8.77 3.02 20.72
N LYS A 101 8.25 3.86 19.83
CA LYS A 101 7.43 5.01 20.18
C LYS A 101 6.03 4.83 19.60
N GLU A 102 5.04 5.15 20.38
CA GLU A 102 3.65 5.17 19.94
C GLU A 102 3.40 6.37 19.02
N HIS A 103 2.73 6.12 17.92
CA HIS A 103 2.31 7.10 16.95
C HIS A 103 0.79 7.02 16.78
N SER A 104 0.17 8.15 16.45
CA SER A 104 -1.26 8.22 16.20
C SER A 104 -1.51 8.96 14.88
N ILE A 105 -2.41 8.43 14.09
CA ILE A 105 -2.83 9.02 12.82
C ILE A 105 -4.34 9.11 12.78
N THR A 106 -4.85 10.26 12.35
CA THR A 106 -6.27 10.51 12.25
C THR A 106 -6.65 10.89 10.82
N ASN A 107 -7.55 10.12 10.22
CA ASN A 107 -8.20 10.53 9.00
C ASN A 107 -9.51 11.24 9.33
N LYS A 108 -9.49 12.58 9.29
CA LYS A 108 -10.66 13.41 9.63
C LYS A 108 -11.87 13.20 8.72
N LYS A 109 -11.67 12.82 7.43
CA LYS A 109 -12.79 12.57 6.50
C LYS A 109 -13.55 11.30 6.85
N GLN A 110 -12.89 10.37 7.51
CA GLN A 110 -13.40 9.05 7.82
C GLN A 110 -13.69 8.87 9.31
N ASP A 111 -13.36 9.89 10.09
CA ASP A 111 -13.48 9.87 11.55
C ASP A 111 -12.83 8.61 12.16
N LEU A 112 -11.63 8.31 11.70
CA LEU A 112 -10.89 7.13 12.09
C LEU A 112 -9.48 7.51 12.57
N THR A 113 -9.18 7.10 13.80
CA THR A 113 -7.85 7.22 14.39
C THR A 113 -7.24 5.85 14.56
N VAL A 114 -5.98 5.69 14.17
CA VAL A 114 -5.19 4.47 14.36
C VAL A 114 -3.96 4.81 15.17
N GLU A 115 -3.77 4.08 16.27
CA GLU A 115 -2.56 4.15 17.09
C GLU A 115 -1.70 2.93 16.79
N TYR A 116 -0.41 3.15 16.57
CA TYR A 116 0.52 2.10 16.19
C TYR A 116 1.94 2.38 16.70
N LEU A 117 2.78 1.36 16.66
CA LEU A 117 4.21 1.48 16.88
C LEU A 117 4.99 0.50 15.99
N VAL A 118 6.27 0.81 15.77
CA VAL A 118 7.25 -0.10 15.15
C VAL A 118 8.26 -0.48 16.21
N CYS A 119 8.43 -1.78 16.47
CA CYS A 119 9.26 -2.26 17.58
C CYS A 119 9.98 -3.58 17.27
N GLU A 120 10.95 -3.93 18.12
CA GLU A 120 11.52 -5.26 18.15
C GLU A 120 10.56 -6.27 18.79
N LYS A 121 10.78 -7.57 18.56
CA LYS A 121 9.90 -8.64 19.08
C LYS A 121 9.69 -8.60 20.60
N LYS A 122 10.72 -8.23 21.36
CA LYS A 122 10.68 -8.18 22.84
C LYS A 122 9.84 -7.00 23.38
N ASP A 123 9.62 -5.97 22.54
CA ASP A 123 8.95 -4.74 22.92
C ASP A 123 7.50 -4.68 22.39
N ILE A 124 6.98 -5.80 21.86
CA ILE A 124 5.59 -5.91 21.40
C ILE A 124 4.66 -5.78 22.62
N PRO A 125 3.71 -4.83 22.63
CA PRO A 125 2.74 -4.70 23.72
C PRO A 125 1.86 -5.93 23.88
N ASP A 126 1.38 -6.18 25.09
CA ASP A 126 0.43 -7.28 25.36
C ASP A 126 -0.91 -7.11 24.64
N SER A 127 -1.35 -5.86 24.47
CA SER A 127 -2.59 -5.50 23.77
C SER A 127 -2.35 -5.03 22.35
N VAL A 128 -2.20 -5.95 21.40
CA VAL A 128 -2.04 -5.64 19.98
C VAL A 128 -3.25 -6.14 19.21
N LEU A 129 -3.89 -5.24 18.41
CA LEU A 129 -5.03 -5.58 17.57
C LEU A 129 -4.59 -6.29 16.28
N GLN A 130 -3.57 -5.75 15.63
CA GLN A 130 -2.97 -6.31 14.42
C GLN A 130 -1.45 -6.19 14.48
N LYS A 131 -0.75 -7.15 13.91
CA LYS A 131 0.71 -7.21 13.93
C LYS A 131 1.24 -7.77 12.63
N GLU A 132 2.15 -7.01 12.00
CA GLU A 132 2.84 -7.42 10.79
C GLU A 132 4.35 -7.41 10.99
N LYS A 133 5.01 -8.41 10.43
CA LYS A 133 6.46 -8.54 10.44
C LYS A 133 7.03 -7.79 9.25
N ILE A 134 7.94 -6.86 9.52
CA ILE A 134 8.67 -6.11 8.50
C ILE A 134 10.17 -6.38 8.58
N LYS A 135 10.88 -6.18 7.48
CA LYS A 135 12.34 -6.20 7.45
C LYS A 135 12.82 -4.80 7.10
N PHE A 136 13.65 -4.23 7.92
CA PHE A 136 14.21 -2.90 7.73
C PHE A 136 15.65 -2.88 8.20
N ASP A 137 16.58 -2.37 7.39
CA ASP A 137 18.02 -2.29 7.67
C ASP A 137 18.61 -3.63 8.19
N GLY A 138 18.25 -4.73 7.52
CA GLY A 138 18.70 -6.09 7.88
C GLY A 138 18.12 -6.63 9.19
N LYS A 139 17.28 -5.88 9.90
CA LYS A 139 16.60 -6.27 11.13
C LYS A 139 15.18 -6.74 10.88
N VAL A 140 14.70 -7.57 11.79
CA VAL A 140 13.29 -7.96 11.85
C VAL A 140 12.59 -7.10 12.88
N LEU A 141 11.66 -6.28 12.43
CA LEU A 141 10.80 -5.44 13.24
C LEU A 141 9.34 -5.88 13.11
N TYR A 142 8.49 -5.31 13.95
CA TYR A 142 7.05 -5.53 13.94
C TYR A 142 6.33 -4.19 13.91
N PHE A 143 5.44 -4.05 12.93
CA PHE A 143 4.46 -2.98 12.91
C PHE A 143 3.23 -3.46 13.68
N CYS A 144 2.88 -2.77 14.75
CA CYS A 144 1.81 -3.16 15.67
C CYS A 144 0.74 -2.08 15.70
N ILE A 145 -0.50 -2.42 15.36
CA ILE A 145 -1.67 -1.56 15.59
C ILE A 145 -2.19 -1.88 16.98
N ILE A 146 -2.21 -0.88 17.85
CA ILE A 146 -2.58 -1.02 19.27
C ILE A 146 -4.00 -0.53 19.55
N ASN A 147 -4.49 0.46 18.79
CA ASN A 147 -5.84 0.96 18.94
C ASN A 147 -6.41 1.43 17.59
N ILE A 148 -7.72 1.31 17.43
CA ILE A 148 -8.48 1.85 16.30
C ILE A 148 -9.77 2.46 16.84
N ASP A 149 -9.81 3.79 16.88
CA ASP A 149 -10.97 4.55 17.32
C ASP A 149 -11.71 5.19 16.15
N SER A 150 -13.03 5.22 16.26
CA SER A 150 -13.86 6.10 15.46
C SER A 150 -14.56 7.04 16.42
N GLN A 151 -14.36 8.33 16.22
CA GLN A 151 -15.13 9.33 16.92
C GLN A 151 -16.56 9.28 16.36
N THR A 152 -17.38 8.38 16.88
CA THR A 152 -18.83 8.42 16.62
C THR A 152 -19.39 9.57 17.44
N ASN A 153 -19.73 10.66 16.75
CA ASN A 153 -20.69 11.63 17.27
C ASN A 153 -22.09 11.05 17.25
#